data_88ce20219d69455688cd3bbed8e8932f
#
_entry.id   88ce20219d69455688cd3bbed8e8932f
#
_cell.length_a   1.000
_cell.length_b   1.000
_cell.length_c   1.000
_cell.angle_alpha   90.00
_cell.angle_beta   90.00
_cell.angle_gamma   90.00
#
_symmetry.space_group_name_H-M   'P 1'
#
loop_
_entity.id
_entity.type
_entity.pdbx_description
1 polymer ?
#
loop_
_entity_poly.entity_id
_entity_poly.type
_entity_poly.pdbx_seq_one_letter_code
_entity_poly.pdbx_strand_id
1 'polypeptide(L)'
;MPYHVICFKWGAKYGADYVNRLYGMVARHLSAEFLLHCFTDDASGIRSEVRCHDLPDLGCVVPINVPGMWRKAAVWGADLGGIEGVALFVDLDSVIVDDLTPLFEFGDPNDVILARNWLKPFSKLGQTTL
;
A
#
# COMPACT_ATOMS: atom_id res chain seq x y z
N MET A 1 -16.17 5.26 10.13
CA MET A 1 -14.82 4.67 10.08
C MET A 1 -14.22 4.98 8.73
N PRO A 2 -13.06 5.66 8.68
CA PRO A 2 -12.41 5.93 7.41
C PRO A 2 -11.87 4.65 6.79
N TYR A 3 -11.76 4.63 5.46
CA TYR A 3 -11.02 3.60 4.75
C TYR A 3 -9.52 3.84 4.90
N HIS A 4 -8.73 2.77 4.94
CA HIS A 4 -7.29 2.83 5.05
C HIS A 4 -6.64 2.44 3.73
N VAL A 5 -5.75 3.29 3.23
CA VAL A 5 -4.90 3.00 2.07
C VAL A 5 -3.46 2.97 2.56
N ILE A 6 -2.71 1.96 2.15
CA ILE A 6 -1.34 1.73 2.61
C ILE A 6 -0.40 1.74 1.41
N CYS A 7 0.71 2.46 1.53
CA CYS A 7 1.83 2.37 0.60
C CYS A 7 3.16 2.32 1.35
N PHE A 8 4.18 1.78 0.69
CA PHE A 8 5.55 1.74 1.18
C PHE A 8 6.46 2.57 0.27
N LYS A 9 7.33 3.36 0.88
CA LYS A 9 8.34 4.15 0.19
C LYS A 9 9.69 3.96 0.90
N TRP A 10 10.67 3.41 0.20
CA TRP A 10 12.02 3.25 0.73
C TRP A 10 13.06 3.54 -0.34
N GLY A 11 14.26 3.93 0.09
CA GLY A 11 15.37 4.24 -0.81
C GLY A 11 15.09 5.47 -1.68
N ALA A 12 15.77 5.54 -2.82
CA ALA A 12 15.79 6.72 -3.69
C ALA A 12 15.03 6.54 -5.02
N LYS A 13 14.47 5.35 -5.29
CA LYS A 13 13.79 5.08 -6.57
C LYS A 13 12.54 5.91 -6.77
N TYR A 14 11.73 6.05 -5.73
CA TYR A 14 10.52 6.85 -5.75
C TYR A 14 10.62 7.95 -4.71
N GLY A 15 10.40 9.19 -5.12
CA GLY A 15 10.39 10.34 -4.24
C GLY A 15 9.04 10.61 -3.58
N ALA A 16 8.99 11.63 -2.73
CA ALA A 16 7.77 12.06 -2.07
C ALA A 16 6.65 12.45 -3.04
N ASP A 17 7.00 12.89 -4.25
CA ASP A 17 6.03 13.23 -5.31
C ASP A 17 5.15 12.05 -5.72
N TYR A 18 5.65 10.81 -5.67
CA TYR A 18 4.83 9.61 -5.91
C TYR A 18 3.77 9.42 -4.84
N VAL A 19 4.13 9.61 -3.57
CA VAL A 19 3.17 9.54 -2.46
C VAL A 19 2.12 10.64 -2.57
N ASN A 20 2.54 11.85 -2.89
CA ASN A 20 1.64 12.99 -3.04
C ASN A 20 0.68 12.83 -4.21
N ARG A 21 1.14 12.25 -5.33
CA ARG A 21 0.28 11.91 -6.47
C ARG A 21 -0.71 10.80 -6.12
N LEU A 22 -0.24 9.76 -5.43
CA LEU A 22 -1.11 8.67 -4.97
C LEU A 22 -2.23 9.22 -4.10
N TYR A 23 -1.91 10.10 -3.14
CA TYR A 23 -2.94 10.77 -2.34
C TYR A 23 -3.96 11.49 -3.20
N GLY A 24 -3.52 12.26 -4.18
CA GLY A 24 -4.41 12.99 -5.10
C GLY A 24 -5.29 12.05 -5.93
N MET A 25 -4.75 10.92 -6.40
CA MET A 25 -5.53 9.91 -7.13
C MET A 25 -6.59 9.26 -6.24
N VAL A 26 -6.22 8.88 -5.02
CA VAL A 26 -7.19 8.31 -4.04
C VAL A 26 -8.29 9.32 -3.75
N ALA A 27 -7.95 10.57 -3.49
CA ALA A 27 -8.92 11.62 -3.21
C ALA A 27 -9.91 11.88 -4.37
N ARG A 28 -9.48 11.68 -5.61
CA ARG A 28 -10.37 11.82 -6.78
C ARG A 28 -11.26 10.60 -7.01
N HIS A 29 -10.83 9.42 -6.58
CA HIS A 29 -11.49 8.15 -6.87
C HIS A 29 -12.06 7.43 -5.66
N LEU A 30 -12.13 8.12 -4.53
CA LEU A 30 -12.77 7.62 -3.31
C LEU A 30 -13.55 8.75 -2.65
N SER A 31 -14.87 8.67 -2.70
CA SER A 31 -15.73 9.70 -2.13
C SER A 31 -15.89 9.60 -0.61
N ALA A 32 -15.61 8.43 -0.05
CA ALA A 32 -15.64 8.21 1.39
C ALA A 32 -14.41 8.80 2.07
N GLU A 33 -14.51 9.05 3.37
CA GLU A 33 -13.37 9.45 4.19
C GLU A 33 -12.29 8.36 4.18
N PHE A 34 -11.05 8.76 4.00
CA PHE A 34 -9.92 7.84 3.97
C PHE A 34 -8.69 8.40 4.67
N LEU A 35 -7.80 7.51 5.06
CA LEU A 35 -6.47 7.80 5.57
C LEU A 35 -5.44 7.08 4.70
N LEU A 36 -4.50 7.85 4.13
CA LEU A 36 -3.35 7.28 3.45
C LEU A 36 -2.19 7.14 4.43
N HIS A 37 -1.73 5.92 4.60
CA HIS A 37 -0.58 5.57 5.44
C HIS A 37 0.63 5.27 4.55
N CYS A 38 1.72 5.96 4.79
CA CYS A 38 2.98 5.73 4.10
C CYS A 38 4.04 5.25 5.09
N PHE A 39 4.48 4.02 4.92
CA PHE A 39 5.60 3.46 5.67
C PHE A 39 6.89 3.78 4.91
N THR A 40 7.76 4.57 5.51
CA THR A 40 8.92 5.14 4.81
C THR A 40 10.13 5.30 5.73
N ASP A 41 11.31 5.26 5.13
CA ASP A 41 12.57 5.62 5.75
C ASP A 41 12.86 7.14 5.67
N ASP A 42 12.13 7.86 4.82
CA ASP A 42 12.26 9.31 4.67
C ASP A 42 10.91 9.94 4.30
N ALA A 43 10.34 10.68 5.23
CA ALA A 43 9.06 11.38 5.07
C ALA A 43 9.21 12.79 4.48
N SER A 44 10.41 13.24 4.15
CA SER A 44 10.66 14.59 3.63
C SER A 44 9.87 14.86 2.35
N GLY A 45 9.17 15.99 2.30
CA GLY A 45 8.39 16.42 1.14
C GLY A 45 7.04 15.73 0.97
N ILE A 46 6.69 14.78 1.83
CA ILE A 46 5.36 14.18 1.83
C ILE A 46 4.37 15.16 2.44
N ARG A 47 3.21 15.31 1.81
CA ARG A 47 2.16 16.21 2.26
C ARG A 47 1.63 15.81 3.65
N SER A 48 1.19 16.82 4.41
CA SER A 48 0.82 16.65 5.83
C SER A 48 -0.43 15.79 6.07
N GLU A 49 -1.27 15.61 5.06
CA GLU A 49 -2.48 14.77 5.15
C GLU A 49 -2.15 13.28 5.14
N VAL A 50 -0.96 12.92 4.66
CA VAL A 50 -0.49 11.53 4.67
C VAL A 50 0.07 11.20 6.05
N ARG A 51 -0.34 10.08 6.61
CA ARG A 51 0.19 9.55 7.86
C ARG A 51 1.45 8.75 7.58
N CYS A 52 2.60 9.33 7.90
CA CYS A 52 3.89 8.66 7.74
C CYS A 52 4.21 7.83 8.98
N HIS A 53 4.70 6.62 8.73
CA HIS A 53 5.18 5.69 9.75
C HIS A 53 6.59 5.23 9.38
N ASP A 54 7.36 4.84 10.38
CA ASP A 54 8.64 4.19 10.14
C ASP A 54 8.43 2.84 9.45
N LEU A 55 9.40 2.43 8.63
CA LEU A 55 9.36 1.10 8.01
C LEU A 55 9.34 0.02 9.11
N PRO A 56 8.39 -0.92 9.05
CA PRO A 56 8.32 -1.98 10.05
C PRO A 56 9.54 -2.90 9.96
N ASP A 57 9.94 -3.45 11.11
CA ASP A 57 10.94 -4.49 11.16
C ASP A 57 10.38 -5.79 10.56
N LEU A 58 11.13 -6.41 9.66
CA LEU A 58 10.78 -7.69 9.05
C LEU A 58 11.05 -8.89 9.98
N GLY A 59 11.79 -8.67 11.09
CA GLY A 59 12.24 -9.74 11.97
C GLY A 59 13.30 -10.66 11.35
N CYS A 60 13.85 -10.28 10.20
CA CYS A 60 14.91 -11.02 9.51
C CYS A 60 15.88 -10.07 8.79
N VAL A 61 17.04 -10.60 8.44
CA VAL A 61 18.03 -9.86 7.64
C VAL A 61 17.52 -9.76 6.21
N VAL A 62 17.43 -8.54 5.69
CA VAL A 62 17.07 -8.30 4.29
C VAL A 62 18.28 -8.61 3.40
N PRO A 63 18.14 -9.47 2.38
CA PRO A 63 19.25 -9.75 1.47
C PRO A 63 19.71 -8.49 0.73
N ILE A 64 21.02 -8.19 0.82
CA ILE A 64 21.61 -6.98 0.21
C ILE A 64 21.72 -7.13 -1.31
N ASN A 65 21.99 -8.35 -1.78
CA ASN A 65 22.30 -8.63 -3.19
C ASN A 65 21.12 -9.15 -4.01
N VAL A 66 19.94 -9.24 -3.42
CA VAL A 66 18.73 -9.68 -4.12
C VAL A 66 17.86 -8.44 -4.35
N PRO A 67 17.70 -7.98 -5.59
CA PRO A 67 16.76 -6.91 -5.87
C PRO A 67 15.36 -7.39 -5.48
N GLY A 68 14.62 -6.56 -4.78
CA GLY A 68 13.31 -7.01 -4.43
C GLY A 68 12.54 -6.14 -3.48
N MET A 69 11.33 -6.59 -3.29
CA MET A 69 10.26 -5.93 -2.57
C MET A 69 10.13 -6.49 -1.15
N TRP A 70 11.26 -6.89 -0.56
CA TRP A 70 11.30 -7.52 0.77
C TRP A 70 10.65 -6.65 1.86
N ARG A 71 10.77 -5.33 1.72
CA ARG A 71 10.16 -4.40 2.66
C ARG A 71 8.63 -4.50 2.68
N LYS A 72 8.00 -4.85 1.56
CA LYS A 72 6.56 -5.05 1.46
C LYS A 72 6.07 -6.26 2.26
N ALA A 73 6.93 -7.22 2.54
CA ALA A 73 6.56 -8.36 3.37
C ALA A 73 6.14 -7.94 4.79
N ALA A 74 6.56 -6.77 5.25
CA ALA A 74 6.15 -6.23 6.54
C ALA A 74 4.65 -5.91 6.63
N VAL A 75 3.92 -5.85 5.52
CA VAL A 75 2.45 -5.70 5.52
C VAL A 75 1.75 -6.86 6.25
N TRP A 76 2.41 -8.02 6.32
CA TRP A 76 1.92 -9.20 7.02
C TRP A 76 2.23 -9.23 8.52
N GLY A 77 2.91 -8.19 9.02
CA GLY A 77 3.21 -8.07 10.45
C GLY A 77 1.95 -7.93 11.29
N ALA A 78 2.03 -8.38 12.54
CA ALA A 78 0.90 -8.38 13.47
C ALA A 78 0.45 -6.97 13.87
N ASP A 79 1.36 -6.01 13.82
CA ASP A 79 1.09 -4.60 14.09
C ASP A 79 1.64 -3.74 12.96
N LEU A 80 0.75 -3.25 12.13
CA LEU A 80 1.08 -2.36 11.02
C LEU A 80 0.60 -0.93 11.35
N GLY A 81 1.42 -0.21 12.13
CA GLY A 81 1.16 1.18 12.50
C GLY A 81 -0.15 1.42 13.26
N GLY A 82 -0.67 0.39 13.94
CA GLY A 82 -1.94 0.48 14.67
C GLY A 82 -3.16 0.57 13.76
N ILE A 83 -3.05 0.21 12.48
CA ILE A 83 -4.17 0.23 11.53
C ILE A 83 -5.07 -0.97 11.82
N GLU A 84 -6.34 -0.68 12.04
CA GLU A 84 -7.38 -1.68 12.25
C GLU A 84 -8.47 -1.56 11.20
N GLY A 85 -9.06 -2.69 10.81
CA GLY A 85 -10.11 -2.75 9.80
C GLY A 85 -9.60 -3.04 8.40
N VAL A 86 -10.45 -2.79 7.41
CA VAL A 86 -10.12 -3.06 6.00
C VAL A 86 -9.13 -2.03 5.48
N ALA A 87 -8.06 -2.50 4.88
CA ALA A 87 -7.04 -1.66 4.28
C ALA A 87 -6.71 -2.12 2.85
N LEU A 88 -6.51 -1.16 1.96
CA LEU A 88 -6.09 -1.38 0.58
C LEU A 88 -4.60 -1.06 0.45
N PHE A 89 -3.80 -2.05 0.08
CA PHE A 89 -2.39 -1.84 -0.23
C PHE A 89 -2.24 -1.45 -1.71
N VAL A 90 -1.53 -0.36 -1.97
CA VAL A 90 -1.30 0.16 -3.33
C VAL A 90 0.18 0.44 -3.53
N ASP A 91 0.74 -0.02 -4.65
CA ASP A 91 2.10 0.33 -5.05
C ASP A 91 2.21 1.82 -5.46
N LEU A 92 3.35 2.45 -5.18
CA LEU A 92 3.56 3.88 -5.45
C LEU A 92 3.48 4.26 -6.94
N ASP A 93 3.80 3.34 -7.83
CA ASP A 93 3.75 3.54 -9.27
C ASP A 93 2.41 3.16 -9.91
N SER A 94 1.42 2.82 -9.09
CA SER A 94 0.07 2.54 -9.56
C SER A 94 -0.64 3.82 -10.03
N VAL A 95 -1.49 3.67 -11.03
CA VAL A 95 -2.36 4.73 -11.54
C VAL A 95 -3.82 4.34 -11.27
N ILE A 96 -4.51 5.17 -10.49
CA ILE A 96 -5.93 4.95 -10.16
C ILE A 96 -6.77 5.66 -11.20
N VAL A 97 -7.65 4.91 -11.85
CA VAL A 97 -8.45 5.40 -12.99
C VAL A 97 -9.96 5.33 -12.77
N ASP A 98 -10.38 4.69 -11.70
CA ASP A 98 -11.81 4.50 -11.39
C ASP A 98 -12.05 4.44 -9.88
N ASP A 99 -13.33 4.36 -9.47
CA ASP A 99 -13.76 4.33 -8.09
C ASP A 99 -13.13 3.15 -7.32
N LEU A 100 -12.57 3.46 -6.16
CA LEU A 100 -11.94 2.48 -5.28
C LEU A 100 -12.92 1.81 -4.32
N THR A 101 -14.10 2.36 -4.15
CA THR A 101 -15.10 1.84 -3.19
C THR A 101 -15.36 0.34 -3.34
N PRO A 102 -15.53 -0.21 -4.56
CA PRO A 102 -15.75 -1.65 -4.71
C PRO A 102 -14.64 -2.53 -4.17
N LEU A 103 -13.39 -2.03 -4.15
CA LEU A 103 -12.25 -2.80 -3.63
C LEU A 103 -12.30 -2.94 -2.11
N PHE A 104 -12.85 -1.94 -1.42
CA PHE A 104 -13.04 -1.99 0.04
C PHE A 104 -14.24 -2.84 0.46
N GLU A 105 -15.24 -2.96 -0.40
CA GLU A 105 -16.50 -3.65 -0.12
C GLU A 105 -16.52 -5.09 -0.63
N PHE A 106 -15.50 -5.50 -1.39
CA PHE A 106 -15.41 -6.83 -1.96
C PHE A 106 -14.97 -7.87 -0.92
N GLY A 107 -15.72 -8.99 -0.89
CA GLY A 107 -15.36 -10.15 -0.06
C GLY A 107 -15.65 -9.99 1.44
N ASP A 108 -15.08 -10.88 2.23
CA ASP A 108 -15.19 -10.82 3.70
C ASP A 108 -14.09 -9.91 4.25
N PRO A 109 -14.40 -9.00 5.20
CA PRO A 109 -13.40 -8.09 5.77
C PRO A 109 -12.28 -8.80 6.56
N ASN A 110 -12.45 -10.07 6.88
CA ASN A 110 -11.42 -10.87 7.55
C ASN A 110 -10.52 -11.63 6.56
N ASP A 111 -10.81 -11.57 5.28
CA ASP A 111 -10.03 -12.24 4.25
C ASP A 111 -8.92 -11.35 3.69
N VAL A 112 -7.83 -11.98 3.28
CA VAL A 112 -6.82 -11.33 2.45
C VAL A 112 -7.18 -11.54 0.99
N ILE A 113 -7.42 -10.46 0.29
CA ILE A 113 -7.84 -10.46 -1.11
C ILE A 113 -6.70 -9.96 -1.98
N LEU A 114 -6.27 -10.75 -2.92
CA LEU A 114 -5.23 -10.42 -3.88
C LEU A 114 -5.78 -10.42 -5.30
N ALA A 115 -5.32 -9.48 -6.12
CA ALA A 115 -5.61 -9.50 -7.54
C ALA A 115 -4.99 -10.75 -8.17
N ARG A 116 -5.70 -11.36 -9.12
CA ARG A 116 -5.14 -12.47 -9.92
C ARG A 116 -3.99 -11.96 -10.76
N ASN A 117 -2.93 -12.74 -10.85
CA ASN A 117 -1.83 -12.41 -11.75
C ASN A 117 -2.30 -12.49 -13.21
N TRP A 118 -2.46 -11.35 -13.85
CA TRP A 118 -2.95 -11.23 -15.21
C TRP A 118 -1.98 -11.78 -16.27
N LEU A 119 -0.68 -11.86 -15.97
CA LEU A 119 0.31 -12.51 -16.83
C LEU A 119 0.22 -14.04 -16.80
N LYS A 120 -0.37 -14.58 -15.73
CA LYS A 120 -0.59 -16.02 -15.54
C LYS A 120 -2.00 -16.27 -15.03
N PRO A 121 -3.04 -16.02 -15.85
CA PRO A 121 -4.43 -15.97 -15.39
C PRO A 121 -4.96 -17.32 -14.91
N PHE A 122 -4.32 -18.43 -15.30
CA PHE A 122 -4.69 -19.78 -14.87
C PHE A 122 -3.90 -20.26 -13.64
N SER A 123 -2.93 -19.47 -13.15
CA SER A 123 -2.23 -19.78 -11.91
C SER A 123 -3.06 -19.35 -10.71
N LYS A 124 -2.79 -20.00 -9.56
CA LYS A 124 -3.39 -19.60 -8.27
C LYS A 124 -2.57 -18.51 -7.56
N LEU A 125 -1.61 -17.92 -8.26
CA LEU A 125 -0.76 -16.88 -7.70
C LEU A 125 -1.47 -15.53 -7.76
N GLY A 126 -1.52 -14.85 -6.63
CA GLY A 126 -1.93 -13.46 -6.55
C GLY A 126 -0.77 -12.51 -6.84
N GLN A 127 -1.10 -11.25 -7.02
CA GLN A 127 -0.13 -10.15 -7.09
C GLN A 127 -0.62 -8.96 -6.27
N THR A 128 0.31 -8.14 -5.82
CA THR A 128 0.01 -6.97 -4.98
C THR A 128 -0.22 -5.70 -5.80
N THR A 129 0.08 -5.72 -7.08
CA THR A 129 -0.18 -4.60 -7.99
C THR A 129 -1.62 -4.67 -8.52
N LEU A 130 -2.37 -3.61 -8.37
CA LEU A 130 -3.73 -3.46 -8.87
C LEU A 130 -3.75 -2.79 -10.26
#